data_fa8aa5870131aca133e7feb7b1d6406c
#
_entry.id   fa8aa5870131aca133e7feb7b1d6406c
#
_cell.length_a   1.000
_cell.length_b   1.000
_cell.length_c   1.000
_cell.angle_alpha   90.00
_cell.angle_beta   90.00
_cell.angle_gamma   90.00
#
_symmetry.space_group_name_H-M   'P 1'
#
loop_
_entity.id
_entity.type
_entity.pdbx_description
1 polymer ?
#
loop_
_entity_poly.entity_id
_entity_poly.type
_entity_poly.pdbx_seq_one_letter_code
_entity_poly.pdbx_strand_id
1 'polypeptide(L)' 'MANYAVNDHTESASTLAACLALLETKLETITNTKTIRLMDIYKDGNQWTYALVVDA' A
#
# COMPACT_ATOMS: atom_id res chain seq x y z
N MET A 1 -19.30 17.41 -5.10
CA MET A 1 -18.77 16.35 -4.25
C MET A 1 -18.14 15.26 -5.09
N ALA A 2 -16.91 14.98 -4.82
CA ALA A 2 -16.25 13.92 -5.53
C ALA A 2 -16.83 12.57 -5.08
N ASN A 3 -17.02 11.68 -6.04
CA ASN A 3 -17.53 10.36 -5.76
C ASN A 3 -16.49 9.32 -6.12
N TYR A 4 -15.28 9.56 -5.61
CA TYR A 4 -14.21 8.60 -5.83
C TYR A 4 -14.42 7.41 -4.94
N ALA A 5 -14.27 6.25 -5.52
CA ALA A 5 -14.15 5.03 -4.75
C ALA A 5 -12.68 4.65 -4.76
N VAL A 6 -12.08 4.61 -3.58
CA VAL A 6 -10.67 4.29 -3.45
C VAL A 6 -10.49 3.21 -2.39
N ASN A 7 -9.45 2.42 -2.55
CA ASN A 7 -9.07 1.42 -1.56
C ASN A 7 -7.75 1.82 -0.94
N ASP A 8 -7.76 1.96 0.37
CA ASP A 8 -6.59 2.30 1.16
C ASP A 8 -6.03 1.04 1.77
N HIS A 9 -4.73 0.82 1.58
CA HIS A 9 -4.05 -0.32 2.18
C HIS A 9 -2.81 0.17 2.89
N THR A 10 -2.63 -0.26 4.13
CA THR A 10 -1.45 0.08 4.88
C THR A 10 -1.11 -1.07 5.81
N GLU A 11 0.16 -1.41 5.89
CA GLU A 11 0.65 -2.45 6.78
C GLU A 11 2.05 -2.08 7.23
N SER A 12 2.46 -2.63 8.36
CA SER A 12 3.75 -2.35 8.95
C SER A 12 4.52 -3.64 9.23
N ALA A 13 5.83 -3.53 9.21
CA ALA A 13 6.71 -4.64 9.54
C ALA A 13 7.96 -4.10 10.22
N SER A 14 8.67 -4.98 10.93
CA SER A 14 9.83 -4.54 11.71
C SER A 14 11.05 -4.28 10.84
N THR A 15 11.08 -4.80 9.62
CA THR A 15 12.21 -4.56 8.70
C THR A 15 11.69 -4.08 7.36
N LEU A 16 12.55 -3.40 6.62
CA LEU A 16 12.18 -2.94 5.29
C LEU A 16 11.89 -4.12 4.37
N ALA A 17 12.69 -5.18 4.43
CA ALA A 17 12.47 -6.34 3.57
C ALA A 17 11.11 -6.98 3.83
N ALA A 18 10.72 -7.10 5.09
CA ALA A 18 9.40 -7.65 5.43
C ALA A 18 8.27 -6.75 4.94
N CYS A 19 8.45 -5.43 5.05
CA CYS A 19 7.46 -4.48 4.58
C CYS A 19 7.31 -4.57 3.07
N LEU A 20 8.41 -4.68 2.34
CA LEU A 20 8.37 -4.82 0.89
C LEU A 20 7.66 -6.12 0.48
N ALA A 21 7.86 -7.19 1.24
CA ALA A 21 7.17 -8.44 0.97
C ALA A 21 5.66 -8.31 1.16
N LEU A 22 5.25 -7.60 2.19
CA LEU A 22 3.83 -7.34 2.43
C LEU A 22 3.24 -6.51 1.30
N LEU A 23 3.96 -5.49 0.85
CA LEU A 23 3.50 -4.64 -0.24
C LEU A 23 3.37 -5.45 -1.53
N GLU A 24 4.35 -6.30 -1.82
CA GLU A 24 4.31 -7.14 -3.01
C GLU A 24 3.10 -8.07 -2.99
N THR A 25 2.84 -8.69 -1.85
CA THR A 25 1.69 -9.56 -1.69
C THR A 25 0.40 -8.79 -1.93
N LYS A 26 0.31 -7.57 -1.39
CA LYS A 26 -0.87 -6.74 -1.58
C LYS A 26 -1.05 -6.38 -3.05
N LEU A 27 0.02 -6.02 -3.73
CA LEU A 27 -0.06 -5.67 -5.15
C LEU A 27 -0.55 -6.85 -5.99
N GLU A 28 -0.19 -8.07 -5.60
CA GLU A 28 -0.64 -9.26 -6.32
C GLU A 28 -2.13 -9.51 -6.17
N THR A 29 -2.75 -8.96 -5.15
CA THR A 29 -4.19 -9.12 -4.95
C THR A 29 -5.00 -8.03 -5.65
N ILE A 30 -4.34 -7.01 -6.16
CA ILE A 30 -5.01 -5.87 -6.79
C ILE A 30 -5.12 -6.14 -8.29
N THR A 31 -6.31 -5.97 -8.84
CA THR A 31 -6.53 -6.14 -10.26
C THR A 31 -5.69 -5.14 -11.05
N ASN A 32 -5.02 -5.61 -12.08
CA ASN A 32 -4.12 -4.74 -12.85
C ASN A 32 -4.84 -3.68 -13.67
N THR A 33 -6.18 -3.68 -13.66
CA THR A 33 -6.96 -2.62 -14.28
C THR A 33 -7.17 -1.43 -13.34
N LYS A 34 -6.78 -1.56 -12.07
CA LYS A 34 -6.90 -0.48 -11.11
C LYS A 34 -5.74 0.49 -11.26
N THR A 35 -6.00 1.76 -11.01
CA THR A 35 -4.97 2.78 -11.05
C THR A 35 -4.42 2.99 -9.66
N ILE A 36 -3.10 2.93 -9.52
CA ILE A 36 -2.43 3.22 -8.26
C ILE A 36 -2.34 4.74 -8.15
N ARG A 37 -2.94 5.29 -7.10
CA ARG A 37 -2.93 6.73 -6.85
C ARG A 37 -1.77 7.16 -5.97
N LEU A 38 -1.38 6.31 -5.04
CA LEU A 38 -0.27 6.58 -4.14
C LEU A 38 0.37 5.27 -3.77
N MET A 39 1.69 5.24 -3.76
CA MET A 39 2.43 4.10 -3.25
C MET A 39 3.68 4.65 -2.60
N ASP A 40 3.82 4.43 -1.31
CA ASP A 40 4.92 4.98 -0.55
C ASP A 40 5.34 4.01 0.54
N ILE A 41 6.60 4.08 0.92
CA ILE A 41 7.15 3.30 2.03
C ILE A 41 7.96 4.28 2.88
N TYR A 42 7.72 4.22 4.17
CA TYR A 42 8.42 5.10 5.10
C TYR A 42 8.64 4.39 6.42
N LYS A 43 9.59 4.91 7.17
CA LYS A 43 9.87 4.38 8.50
C LYS A 43 9.08 5.17 9.53
N ASP A 44 8.33 4.45 10.35
CA ASP A 44 7.50 5.04 11.38
C ASP A 44 7.92 4.44 12.72
N GLY A 45 8.69 5.19 13.49
CA GLY A 45 9.23 4.69 14.74
C GLY A 45 10.18 3.54 14.48
N ASN A 46 9.88 2.38 15.04
CA ASN A 46 10.68 1.18 14.90
C ASN A 46 10.21 0.27 13.78
N GLN A 47 9.25 0.72 12.98
CA GLN A 47 8.65 -0.12 11.97
C GLN A 47 8.68 0.57 10.62
N TRP A 48 8.68 -0.24 9.57
CA TRP A 48 8.49 0.22 8.21
C TRP A 48 7.04 0.05 7.83
N THR A 49 6.47 1.06 7.22
CA THR A 49 5.06 1.06 6.85
C THR A 49 4.94 1.39 5.37
N TYR A 50 4.07 0.67 4.67
CA TYR A 50 3.71 1.08 3.33
C TYR A 50 2.31 1.70 3.33
N ALA A 51 2.09 2.60 2.40
CA ALA A 51 0.78 3.18 2.15
C ALA A 51 0.48 3.02 0.68
N LEU A 52 -0.66 2.43 0.37
CA LEU A 52 -1.06 2.16 -1.00
C LEU A 52 -2.51 2.59 -1.17
N VAL A 53 -2.74 3.47 -2.14
CA VAL A 53 -4.09 3.95 -2.44
C VAL A 53 -4.35 3.66 -3.90
N VAL A 54 -5.43 2.96 -4.18
CA VAL A 54 -5.82 2.61 -5.54
C VAL A 54 -7.27 2.97 -5.77
N ASP A 55 -7.63 3.17 -7.03
CA ASP A 55 -9.02 3.33 -7.39
C ASP A 55 -9.76 2.02 -7.13
N ALA A 56 -10.97 2.14 -6.63
CA ALA A 56 -11.79 0.97 -6.33
C ALA A 56 -12.36 0.33 -7.59
#